data_d9b0670b3f8e983a292e554147e37211
#
_entry.id   d9b0670b3f8e983a292e554147e37211
#
_cell.length_a   1.000
_cell.length_b   1.000
_cell.length_c   1.000
_cell.angle_alpha   90.00
_cell.angle_beta   90.00
_cell.angle_gamma   90.00
#
_symmetry.space_group_name_H-M   'P 1'
#
loop_
_entity.id
_entity.type
_entity.pdbx_description
1 polymer ?
#
loop_
_entity_poly.entity_id
_entity_poly.type
_entity_poly.pdbx_seq_one_letter_code
_entity_poly.pdbx_strand_id
1 'polypeptide(L)'
;MNGDKIFIFNLQEALRGNKMKEKSWLYTFMRPLFGYGLATSPHVIWKPRRKLLNCCFHPDILRGFLPTFNEHAQELVKFFSKSENEFIEISHTVALCALDIICETVFDVKLKTLGNNESKYAKSVKRMSEILLNRIYSFWLWPEVIFWNTPFSKEAKVHLKFMREFTEKVIREKKERYLSLGPETDKGKRQALLDVLLHLHLVDHELTEEDVKHEVDTFALGGHDTAAVTVSWALYLIGLYPDIQAKVDEELDRIFGENIDKDITENDLNDLYYLDCVIKETLRLYPAVPMFGRHVEEDTTICGYTIPKGASCFVLSYFLHRDEDVFPDPEKFDPDRFSPENLIKIPEFAYVPFSAGPRNCIGYRLAMMEIKILLATILKNFTIESLEERHKVLPVMQVALHPSSPVYVKFRPRSKKVI
;
A
#
# COMPACT_ATOMS: atom_id res chain seq x y z
N MET A 1 26.56 6.70 24.77
CA MET A 1 25.42 6.16 23.99
C MET A 1 24.85 7.38 23.27
N ASN A 2 24.91 7.39 21.93
CA ASN A 2 24.42 8.52 21.14
C ASN A 2 22.90 8.61 21.27
N GLY A 3 22.34 9.82 21.34
CA GLY A 3 20.93 10.07 21.60
C GLY A 3 19.96 9.34 20.64
N ASP A 4 20.38 9.14 19.39
CA ASP A 4 19.56 8.58 18.32
C ASP A 4 19.35 7.06 18.43
N LYS A 5 20.35 6.31 18.92
CA LYS A 5 20.18 4.88 19.25
C LYS A 5 19.17 4.66 20.37
N ILE A 6 19.09 5.62 21.30
CA ILE A 6 18.11 5.60 22.39
C ILE A 6 16.70 5.81 21.84
N PHE A 7 16.53 6.67 20.82
CA PHE A 7 15.22 6.93 20.21
C PHE A 7 14.64 5.68 19.52
N ILE A 8 15.42 5.01 18.68
CA ILE A 8 14.98 3.78 17.95
C ILE A 8 14.67 2.64 18.93
N PHE A 9 15.52 2.44 19.95
CA PHE A 9 15.28 1.41 20.96
C PHE A 9 13.99 1.63 21.76
N ASN A 10 13.73 2.88 22.17
CA ASN A 10 12.50 3.23 22.88
C ASN A 10 11.25 3.15 21.97
N LEU A 11 11.39 3.43 20.67
CA LEU A 11 10.31 3.22 19.70
C LEU A 11 9.95 1.74 19.58
N GLN A 12 10.96 0.85 19.61
CA GLN A 12 10.75 -0.60 19.66
C GLN A 12 9.92 -1.00 20.89
N GLU A 13 10.30 -0.55 22.07
CA GLU A 13 9.58 -0.83 23.32
C GLU A 13 8.14 -0.29 23.26
N ALA A 14 7.97 0.95 22.80
CA ALA A 14 6.66 1.58 22.67
C ALA A 14 5.73 0.84 21.70
N LEU A 15 6.24 0.40 20.55
CA LEU A 15 5.43 -0.28 19.52
C LEU A 15 5.18 -1.77 19.80
N ARG A 16 6.12 -2.47 20.45
CA ARG A 16 5.95 -3.87 20.87
C ARG A 16 5.18 -4.01 22.17
N GLY A 17 5.27 -3.00 23.03
CA GLY A 17 4.65 -3.00 24.36
C GLY A 17 3.13 -2.93 24.32
N ASN A 18 2.54 -3.10 25.50
CA ASN A 18 1.09 -3.07 25.69
C ASN A 18 0.53 -1.67 25.89
N LYS A 19 1.39 -0.64 25.96
CA LYS A 19 1.03 0.72 26.37
C LYS A 19 0.49 1.62 25.24
N MET A 20 0.65 1.20 23.99
CA MET A 20 0.24 1.96 22.79
C MET A 20 -0.48 1.10 21.76
N LYS A 21 -1.53 0.37 22.19
CA LYS A 21 -2.31 -0.51 21.31
C LYS A 21 -3.38 0.24 20.52
N GLU A 22 -3.86 1.35 21.06
CA GLU A 22 -4.91 2.15 20.44
C GLU A 22 -4.36 3.07 19.35
N LYS A 23 -5.17 3.31 18.34
CA LYS A 23 -4.90 4.31 17.32
C LYS A 23 -5.06 5.72 17.91
N SER A 24 -4.25 6.68 17.43
CA SER A 24 -4.42 8.09 17.77
C SER A 24 -5.82 8.59 17.39
N TRP A 25 -6.32 9.59 18.11
CA TRP A 25 -7.59 10.27 17.82
C TRP A 25 -7.70 10.76 16.36
N LEU A 26 -6.58 11.03 15.70
CA LEU A 26 -6.53 11.47 14.30
C LEU A 26 -7.23 10.48 13.35
N TYR A 27 -7.20 9.19 13.67
CA TYR A 27 -7.90 8.16 12.87
C TYR A 27 -9.43 8.30 12.91
N THR A 28 -9.99 9.08 13.84
CA THR A 28 -11.43 9.34 13.86
C THR A 28 -11.87 10.12 12.62
N PHE A 29 -11.00 10.99 12.06
CA PHE A 29 -11.28 11.72 10.82
C PHE A 29 -11.31 10.80 9.59
N MET A 30 -10.66 9.65 9.67
CA MET A 30 -10.64 8.67 8.58
C MET A 30 -11.84 7.72 8.60
N ARG A 31 -12.64 7.71 9.69
CA ARG A 31 -13.81 6.84 9.83
C ARG A 31 -14.87 7.02 8.74
N PRO A 32 -15.11 8.21 8.15
CA PRO A 32 -16.02 8.32 7.01
C PRO A 32 -15.61 7.47 5.81
N LEU A 33 -14.30 7.17 5.65
CA LEU A 33 -13.74 6.33 4.58
C LEU A 33 -13.67 4.85 4.96
N PHE A 34 -13.20 4.54 6.17
CA PHE A 34 -12.83 3.19 6.59
C PHE A 34 -13.85 2.55 7.57
N GLY A 35 -14.84 3.33 8.01
CA GLY A 35 -15.72 2.88 9.08
C GLY A 35 -14.93 2.47 10.34
N TYR A 36 -15.36 1.39 10.96
CA TYR A 36 -14.67 0.68 12.05
C TYR A 36 -13.96 -0.59 11.54
N GLY A 37 -13.42 -0.56 10.33
CA GLY A 37 -12.60 -1.64 9.80
C GLY A 37 -11.22 -1.72 10.47
N LEU A 38 -10.40 -2.67 10.03
CA LEU A 38 -9.13 -3.04 10.67
C LEU A 38 -8.15 -1.86 10.81
N ALA A 39 -8.22 -0.85 9.92
CA ALA A 39 -7.33 0.31 9.95
C ALA A 39 -7.64 1.30 11.09
N THR A 40 -8.91 1.48 11.45
CA THR A 40 -9.39 2.58 12.32
C THR A 40 -10.08 2.11 13.60
N SER A 41 -10.35 0.80 13.73
CA SER A 41 -11.09 0.24 14.88
C SER A 41 -10.30 0.32 16.20
N PRO A 42 -11.00 0.51 17.34
CA PRO A 42 -10.43 0.38 18.66
C PRO A 42 -9.85 -1.03 18.90
N HIS A 43 -8.92 -1.14 19.84
CA HIS A 43 -8.21 -2.40 20.11
C HIS A 43 -9.15 -3.58 20.42
N VAL A 44 -10.24 -3.32 21.12
CA VAL A 44 -11.22 -4.35 21.50
C VAL A 44 -11.89 -4.99 20.29
N ILE A 45 -12.19 -4.21 19.26
CA ILE A 45 -12.74 -4.69 17.98
C ILE A 45 -11.63 -5.25 17.09
N TRP A 46 -10.50 -4.53 17.02
CA TRP A 46 -9.39 -4.87 16.15
C TRP A 46 -8.77 -6.24 16.45
N LYS A 47 -8.52 -6.56 17.73
CA LYS A 47 -7.78 -7.77 18.12
C LYS A 47 -8.43 -9.07 17.64
N PRO A 48 -9.72 -9.33 17.89
CA PRO A 48 -10.38 -10.51 17.36
C PRO A 48 -10.45 -10.50 15.83
N ARG A 49 -10.79 -9.38 15.19
CA ARG A 49 -10.82 -9.28 13.72
C ARG A 49 -9.47 -9.54 13.07
N ARG A 50 -8.40 -8.93 13.58
CA ARG A 50 -7.05 -9.19 13.09
C ARG A 50 -6.70 -10.67 13.13
N LYS A 51 -7.09 -11.37 14.20
CA LYS A 51 -6.86 -12.81 14.34
C LYS A 51 -7.62 -13.61 13.28
N LEU A 52 -8.89 -13.28 13.05
CA LEU A 52 -9.73 -13.93 12.04
C LEU A 52 -9.19 -13.70 10.61
N LEU A 53 -8.84 -12.46 10.29
CA LEU A 53 -8.45 -12.09 8.93
C LEU A 53 -7.00 -12.44 8.57
N ASN A 54 -6.14 -12.76 9.54
CA ASN A 54 -4.75 -13.16 9.26
C ASN A 54 -4.65 -14.39 8.36
N CYS A 55 -5.61 -15.33 8.43
CA CYS A 55 -5.61 -16.53 7.60
C CYS A 55 -5.67 -16.20 6.10
N CYS A 56 -6.38 -15.12 5.70
CA CYS A 56 -6.51 -14.70 4.31
C CYS A 56 -5.18 -14.21 3.70
N PHE A 57 -4.18 -13.88 4.55
CA PHE A 57 -2.85 -13.43 4.15
C PHE A 57 -1.75 -14.47 4.40
N HIS A 58 -2.15 -15.74 4.60
CA HIS A 58 -1.19 -16.83 4.72
C HIS A 58 -0.45 -17.05 3.38
N PRO A 59 0.86 -17.39 3.39
CA PRO A 59 1.62 -17.59 2.15
C PRO A 59 0.96 -18.54 1.14
N ASP A 60 0.31 -19.61 1.60
CA ASP A 60 -0.38 -20.55 0.70
C ASP A 60 -1.55 -19.92 -0.06
N ILE A 61 -2.27 -19.00 0.58
CA ILE A 61 -3.34 -18.23 -0.07
C ILE A 61 -2.73 -17.25 -1.06
N LEU A 62 -1.68 -16.52 -0.66
CA LEU A 62 -1.02 -15.51 -1.48
C LEU A 62 -0.40 -16.09 -2.74
N ARG A 63 0.22 -17.29 -2.67
CA ARG A 63 0.72 -17.99 -3.88
C ARG A 63 -0.36 -18.16 -4.93
N GLY A 64 -1.54 -18.35 -4.46
CA GLY A 64 -2.65 -18.53 -5.35
C GLY A 64 -3.03 -17.26 -6.12
N PHE A 65 -2.56 -16.07 -5.77
CA PHE A 65 -2.82 -14.84 -6.50
C PHE A 65 -1.78 -14.53 -7.58
N LEU A 66 -0.71 -15.32 -7.68
CA LEU A 66 0.33 -15.14 -8.69
C LEU A 66 -0.22 -15.04 -10.14
N PRO A 67 -1.15 -15.92 -10.59
CA PRO A 67 -1.71 -15.78 -11.92
C PRO A 67 -2.43 -14.45 -12.15
N THR A 68 -3.18 -13.98 -11.15
CA THR A 68 -3.88 -12.68 -11.20
C THR A 68 -2.90 -11.51 -11.31
N PHE A 69 -1.83 -11.51 -10.50
CA PHE A 69 -0.79 -10.48 -10.60
C PHE A 69 -0.12 -10.46 -11.97
N ASN A 70 0.21 -11.64 -12.52
CA ASN A 70 0.82 -11.74 -13.85
C ASN A 70 -0.15 -11.24 -14.95
N GLU A 71 -1.44 -11.64 -14.91
CA GLU A 71 -2.46 -11.19 -15.87
C GLU A 71 -2.53 -9.65 -15.90
N HIS A 72 -2.68 -9.00 -14.75
CA HIS A 72 -2.77 -7.54 -14.68
C HIS A 72 -1.44 -6.83 -15.00
N ALA A 73 -0.30 -7.42 -14.67
CA ALA A 73 1.00 -6.90 -15.06
C ALA A 73 1.18 -6.90 -16.59
N GLN A 74 0.72 -7.96 -17.28
CA GLN A 74 0.71 -8.02 -18.73
C GLN A 74 -0.28 -7.03 -19.36
N GLU A 75 -1.40 -6.75 -18.70
CA GLU A 75 -2.33 -5.70 -19.15
C GLU A 75 -1.68 -4.31 -19.09
N LEU A 76 -0.89 -4.01 -18.02
CA LEU A 76 -0.11 -2.78 -17.94
C LEU A 76 0.93 -2.68 -19.05
N VAL A 77 1.66 -3.77 -19.34
CA VAL A 77 2.61 -3.81 -20.46
C VAL A 77 1.92 -3.48 -21.78
N LYS A 78 0.77 -4.13 -22.06
CA LYS A 78 -0.03 -3.83 -23.24
C LYS A 78 -0.53 -2.39 -23.30
N PHE A 79 -0.84 -1.79 -22.14
CA PHE A 79 -1.25 -0.39 -22.09
C PHE A 79 -0.08 0.54 -22.44
N PHE A 80 1.08 0.33 -21.83
CA PHE A 80 2.27 1.16 -22.05
C PHE A 80 2.84 1.00 -23.47
N SER A 81 2.71 -0.17 -24.09
CA SER A 81 3.11 -0.40 -25.49
C SER A 81 2.34 0.44 -26.51
N LYS A 82 1.17 0.99 -26.17
CA LYS A 82 0.40 1.85 -27.07
C LYS A 82 1.00 3.24 -27.24
N SER A 83 1.83 3.69 -26.30
CA SER A 83 2.45 5.01 -26.26
C SER A 83 3.97 4.91 -26.20
N GLU A 84 4.54 3.97 -26.96
CA GLU A 84 5.98 3.76 -27.02
C GLU A 84 6.72 5.06 -27.42
N ASN A 85 7.84 5.32 -26.75
CA ASN A 85 8.69 6.50 -26.95
C ASN A 85 8.05 7.86 -26.61
N GLU A 86 6.86 7.89 -26.02
CA GLU A 86 6.24 9.10 -25.49
C GLU A 86 6.34 9.13 -23.94
N PHE A 87 6.38 10.34 -23.37
CA PHE A 87 6.22 10.51 -21.93
C PHE A 87 4.75 10.48 -21.56
N ILE A 88 4.35 9.47 -20.79
CA ILE A 88 2.98 9.27 -20.34
C ILE A 88 2.85 9.40 -18.82
N GLU A 89 1.71 9.89 -18.34
CA GLU A 89 1.40 9.92 -16.93
C GLU A 89 1.07 8.51 -16.46
N ILE A 90 1.78 8.02 -15.43
CA ILE A 90 1.68 6.63 -15.00
C ILE A 90 0.81 6.43 -13.77
N SER A 91 0.70 7.42 -12.88
CA SER A 91 0.11 7.23 -11.54
C SER A 91 -1.35 6.78 -11.60
N HIS A 92 -2.13 7.38 -12.51
CA HIS A 92 -3.53 7.02 -12.67
C HIS A 92 -3.71 5.60 -13.22
N THR A 93 -2.92 5.25 -14.24
CA THR A 93 -2.97 3.92 -14.87
C THR A 93 -2.58 2.82 -13.89
N VAL A 94 -1.50 3.04 -13.13
CA VAL A 94 -1.05 2.11 -12.08
C VAL A 94 -2.11 1.98 -10.97
N ALA A 95 -2.77 3.08 -10.58
CA ALA A 95 -3.83 3.04 -9.58
C ALA A 95 -5.05 2.23 -10.05
N LEU A 96 -5.43 2.31 -11.32
CA LEU A 96 -6.51 1.48 -11.88
C LEU A 96 -6.13 0.00 -11.89
N CYS A 97 -4.91 -0.33 -12.26
CA CYS A 97 -4.41 -1.70 -12.23
C CYS A 97 -4.40 -2.27 -10.80
N ALA A 98 -3.88 -1.52 -9.82
CA ALA A 98 -3.88 -1.93 -8.43
C ALA A 98 -5.30 -2.10 -7.86
N LEU A 99 -6.27 -1.29 -8.32
CA LEU A 99 -7.68 -1.46 -7.96
C LEU A 99 -8.26 -2.75 -8.53
N ASP A 100 -7.96 -3.08 -9.78
CA ASP A 100 -8.39 -4.35 -10.40
C ASP A 100 -7.77 -5.54 -9.66
N ILE A 101 -6.49 -5.47 -9.32
CA ILE A 101 -5.77 -6.50 -8.57
C ILE A 101 -6.41 -6.75 -7.19
N ILE A 102 -6.64 -5.69 -6.39
CA ILE A 102 -7.20 -5.86 -5.05
C ILE A 102 -8.63 -6.42 -5.12
N CYS A 103 -9.41 -6.01 -6.10
CA CYS A 103 -10.77 -6.51 -6.28
C CYS A 103 -10.79 -7.99 -6.70
N GLU A 104 -9.89 -8.42 -7.55
CA GLU A 104 -9.83 -9.82 -7.98
C GLU A 104 -9.19 -10.72 -6.92
N THR A 105 -8.12 -10.28 -6.23
CA THR A 105 -7.43 -11.11 -5.23
C THR A 105 -8.15 -11.16 -3.90
N VAL A 106 -8.59 -10.02 -3.39
CA VAL A 106 -9.14 -9.90 -2.03
C VAL A 106 -10.66 -10.08 -2.01
N PHE A 107 -11.36 -9.65 -3.06
CA PHE A 107 -12.83 -9.75 -3.13
C PHE A 107 -13.33 -10.79 -4.13
N ASP A 108 -12.46 -11.37 -4.97
CA ASP A 108 -12.82 -12.32 -6.05
C ASP A 108 -13.87 -11.70 -7.02
N VAL A 109 -13.68 -10.43 -7.37
CA VAL A 109 -14.53 -9.68 -8.29
C VAL A 109 -13.69 -9.03 -9.39
N LYS A 110 -13.95 -9.38 -10.65
CA LYS A 110 -13.27 -8.81 -11.84
C LYS A 110 -13.96 -7.52 -12.28
N LEU A 111 -13.25 -6.39 -12.26
CA LEU A 111 -13.80 -5.07 -12.60
C LEU A 111 -13.40 -4.58 -13.98
N LYS A 112 -12.15 -4.83 -14.42
CA LYS A 112 -11.57 -4.35 -15.68
C LYS A 112 -11.61 -2.82 -15.82
N THR A 113 -11.08 -2.11 -14.82
CA THR A 113 -11.04 -0.64 -14.81
C THR A 113 -9.92 -0.10 -15.67
N LEU A 114 -8.85 -0.89 -15.90
CA LEU A 114 -7.69 -0.54 -16.71
C LEU A 114 -8.08 -0.32 -18.16
N GLY A 115 -8.75 0.22 -18.72
CA GLY A 115 -9.19 0.51 -20.10
C GLY A 115 -10.36 1.48 -20.12
N ASN A 116 -10.91 1.74 -18.96
CA ASN A 116 -12.02 2.66 -18.77
C ASN A 116 -11.53 3.82 -17.89
N ASN A 117 -10.90 4.83 -18.52
CA ASN A 117 -10.22 5.97 -17.90
C ASN A 117 -11.07 6.81 -16.92
N GLU A 118 -12.30 6.40 -16.62
CA GLU A 118 -13.23 7.14 -15.78
C GLU A 118 -13.66 6.39 -14.50
N SER A 119 -12.74 5.74 -13.79
CA SER A 119 -13.09 5.20 -12.48
C SER A 119 -13.47 6.32 -11.52
N LYS A 120 -14.79 6.47 -11.30
CA LYS A 120 -15.32 7.41 -10.30
C LYS A 120 -14.80 7.10 -8.89
N TYR A 121 -14.54 5.83 -8.60
CA TYR A 121 -13.98 5.40 -7.32
C TYR A 121 -12.57 5.97 -7.11
N ALA A 122 -11.63 5.73 -8.03
CA ALA A 122 -10.26 6.24 -7.90
C ALA A 122 -10.20 7.78 -7.82
N LYS A 123 -10.99 8.49 -8.64
CA LYS A 123 -11.13 9.95 -8.56
C LYS A 123 -11.67 10.40 -7.18
N SER A 124 -12.63 9.64 -6.63
CA SER A 124 -13.22 9.95 -5.33
C SER A 124 -12.27 9.69 -4.18
N VAL A 125 -11.46 8.62 -4.23
CA VAL A 125 -10.40 8.34 -3.25
C VAL A 125 -9.41 9.50 -3.17
N LYS A 126 -8.89 9.93 -4.32
CA LYS A 126 -7.95 11.06 -4.39
C LYS A 126 -8.56 12.32 -3.76
N ARG A 127 -9.77 12.69 -4.18
CA ARG A 127 -10.41 13.91 -3.68
C ARG A 127 -10.77 13.85 -2.20
N MET A 128 -11.24 12.70 -1.72
CA MET A 128 -11.49 12.49 -0.29
C MET A 128 -10.23 12.59 0.54
N SER A 129 -9.10 12.07 0.04
CA SER A 129 -7.81 12.20 0.70
C SER A 129 -7.39 13.66 0.88
N GLU A 130 -7.58 14.50 -0.15
CA GLU A 130 -7.33 15.95 -0.08
C GLU A 130 -8.25 16.65 0.95
N ILE A 131 -9.54 16.34 0.96
CA ILE A 131 -10.52 16.92 1.90
C ILE A 131 -10.16 16.53 3.34
N LEU A 132 -9.79 15.27 3.59
CA LEU A 132 -9.41 14.80 4.92
C LEU A 132 -8.15 15.48 5.43
N LEU A 133 -7.13 15.63 4.57
CA LEU A 133 -5.92 16.35 4.96
C LEU A 133 -6.18 17.80 5.26
N ASN A 134 -6.98 18.47 4.42
CA ASN A 134 -7.38 19.83 4.72
C ASN A 134 -8.07 19.93 6.10
N ARG A 135 -8.92 18.96 6.44
CA ARG A 135 -9.53 18.88 7.77
C ARG A 135 -8.49 18.66 8.87
N ILE A 136 -7.52 17.79 8.66
CA ILE A 136 -6.46 17.49 9.64
C ILE A 136 -5.58 18.71 9.90
N TYR A 137 -5.16 19.42 8.85
CA TYR A 137 -4.29 20.61 8.98
C TYR A 137 -5.03 21.85 9.44
N SER A 138 -6.35 21.87 9.34
CA SER A 138 -7.19 23.01 9.72
C SER A 138 -7.90 22.74 11.04
N PHE A 139 -7.25 23.06 12.18
CA PHE A 139 -7.78 22.73 13.52
C PHE A 139 -9.20 23.27 13.77
N TRP A 140 -9.61 24.36 13.12
CA TRP A 140 -10.98 24.89 13.19
C TRP A 140 -12.01 23.98 12.50
N LEU A 141 -11.60 23.06 11.63
CA LEU A 141 -12.45 22.05 11.00
C LEU A 141 -12.55 20.75 11.81
N TRP A 142 -11.86 20.64 12.94
CA TRP A 142 -11.88 19.44 13.77
C TRP A 142 -13.26 19.18 14.39
N PRO A 143 -13.98 20.20 14.94
CA PRO A 143 -15.32 19.96 15.44
C PRO A 143 -16.27 19.54 14.30
N GLU A 144 -16.97 18.42 14.49
CA GLU A 144 -17.84 17.87 13.46
C GLU A 144 -18.96 18.84 13.05
N VAL A 145 -19.52 19.57 14.01
CA VAL A 145 -20.55 20.59 13.74
C VAL A 145 -20.03 21.66 12.77
N ILE A 146 -18.76 22.07 12.88
CA ILE A 146 -18.18 23.03 11.97
C ILE A 146 -17.94 22.38 10.60
N PHE A 147 -17.23 21.24 10.58
CA PHE A 147 -16.88 20.58 9.32
C PHE A 147 -18.13 20.25 8.47
N TRP A 148 -19.16 19.64 9.08
CA TRP A 148 -20.35 19.21 8.35
C TRP A 148 -21.23 20.37 7.83
N ASN A 149 -20.93 21.62 8.22
CA ASN A 149 -21.58 22.81 7.69
C ASN A 149 -20.72 23.57 6.64
N THR A 150 -19.58 23.02 6.23
CA THR A 150 -18.70 23.62 5.20
C THR A 150 -19.04 23.15 3.78
N PRO A 151 -18.59 23.88 2.73
CA PRO A 151 -18.63 23.39 1.35
C PRO A 151 -17.87 22.06 1.16
N PHE A 152 -16.74 21.88 1.87
CA PHE A 152 -15.95 20.63 1.85
C PHE A 152 -16.76 19.41 2.24
N SER A 153 -17.65 19.53 3.21
CA SER A 153 -18.50 18.42 3.63
C SER A 153 -19.55 18.03 2.59
N LYS A 154 -20.07 19.01 1.84
CA LYS A 154 -21.02 18.74 0.75
C LYS A 154 -20.33 17.94 -0.35
N GLU A 155 -19.11 18.34 -0.71
CA GLU A 155 -18.28 17.62 -1.67
C GLU A 155 -17.90 16.23 -1.16
N ALA A 156 -17.47 16.12 0.10
CA ALA A 156 -17.16 14.84 0.74
C ALA A 156 -18.33 13.85 0.68
N LYS A 157 -19.56 14.30 0.95
CA LYS A 157 -20.76 13.45 0.84
C LYS A 157 -20.96 12.86 -0.55
N VAL A 158 -20.68 13.62 -1.61
CA VAL A 158 -20.79 13.14 -3.00
C VAL A 158 -19.75 12.05 -3.27
N HIS A 159 -18.50 12.28 -2.90
CA HIS A 159 -17.42 11.29 -3.12
C HIS A 159 -17.60 10.04 -2.25
N LEU A 160 -17.99 10.19 -0.98
CA LEU A 160 -18.30 9.06 -0.09
C LEU A 160 -19.46 8.22 -0.66
N LYS A 161 -20.46 8.86 -1.27
CA LYS A 161 -21.56 8.13 -1.93
C LYS A 161 -21.03 7.25 -3.06
N PHE A 162 -20.19 7.78 -3.95
CA PHE A 162 -19.60 6.99 -5.05
C PHE A 162 -18.72 5.84 -4.54
N MET A 163 -17.95 6.07 -3.47
CA MET A 163 -17.11 5.03 -2.89
C MET A 163 -17.97 3.90 -2.28
N ARG A 164 -19.03 4.26 -1.55
CA ARG A 164 -19.96 3.28 -0.96
C ARG A 164 -20.74 2.51 -2.02
N GLU A 165 -21.26 3.18 -3.06
CA GLU A 165 -21.94 2.50 -4.17
C GLU A 165 -21.03 1.47 -4.83
N PHE A 166 -19.74 1.75 -4.94
CA PHE A 166 -18.75 0.83 -5.48
C PHE A 166 -18.58 -0.39 -4.57
N THR A 167 -18.29 -0.19 -3.27
CA THR A 167 -18.06 -1.29 -2.33
C THR A 167 -19.33 -2.12 -2.07
N GLU A 168 -20.50 -1.48 -2.01
CA GLU A 168 -21.79 -2.16 -1.94
C GLU A 168 -22.08 -3.02 -3.19
N LYS A 169 -21.68 -2.55 -4.38
CA LYS A 169 -21.78 -3.34 -5.60
C LYS A 169 -20.89 -4.59 -5.52
N VAL A 170 -19.63 -4.43 -5.10
CA VAL A 170 -18.69 -5.55 -4.92
C VAL A 170 -19.24 -6.58 -3.93
N ILE A 171 -19.73 -6.12 -2.76
CA ILE A 171 -20.32 -7.00 -1.74
C ILE A 171 -21.54 -7.74 -2.30
N ARG A 172 -22.43 -7.04 -2.98
CA ARG A 172 -23.66 -7.61 -3.54
C ARG A 172 -23.36 -8.70 -4.57
N GLU A 173 -22.50 -8.42 -5.55
CA GLU A 173 -22.12 -9.37 -6.60
C GLU A 173 -21.51 -10.64 -5.99
N LYS A 174 -20.64 -10.48 -4.99
CA LYS A 174 -20.03 -11.62 -4.30
C LYS A 174 -21.03 -12.38 -3.44
N LYS A 175 -21.92 -11.69 -2.73
CA LYS A 175 -22.96 -12.28 -1.88
C LYS A 175 -23.95 -13.11 -2.70
N GLU A 176 -24.40 -12.60 -3.84
CA GLU A 176 -25.27 -13.32 -4.78
C GLU A 176 -24.60 -14.62 -5.26
N ARG A 177 -23.32 -14.54 -5.64
CA ARG A 177 -22.54 -15.70 -6.05
C ARG A 177 -22.35 -16.70 -4.91
N TYR A 178 -22.02 -16.24 -3.69
CA TYR A 178 -21.88 -17.07 -2.51
C TYR A 178 -23.15 -17.83 -2.18
N LEU A 179 -24.31 -17.17 -2.24
CA LEU A 179 -25.61 -17.79 -1.97
C LEU A 179 -26.03 -18.77 -3.06
N SER A 180 -25.69 -18.54 -4.33
CA SER A 180 -26.05 -19.40 -5.45
C SER A 180 -25.25 -20.71 -5.47
N LEU A 181 -24.00 -20.69 -5.02
CA LEU A 181 -23.10 -21.85 -5.01
C LEU A 181 -23.23 -22.68 -3.72
N GLY A 182 -23.74 -22.09 -2.65
CA GLY A 182 -23.80 -22.67 -1.31
C GLY A 182 -22.44 -22.72 -0.59
N PRO A 183 -22.44 -22.76 0.75
CA PRO A 183 -21.22 -22.66 1.56
C PRO A 183 -20.29 -23.89 1.49
N GLU A 184 -20.74 -25.00 0.89
CA GLU A 184 -19.97 -26.25 0.85
C GLU A 184 -19.16 -26.48 -0.44
N THR A 185 -19.39 -25.69 -1.48
CA THR A 185 -18.76 -25.95 -2.80
C THR A 185 -17.30 -25.50 -2.89
N ASP A 186 -16.78 -24.80 -1.88
CA ASP A 186 -15.43 -24.25 -1.90
C ASP A 186 -14.43 -24.95 -0.95
N LYS A 187 -14.75 -26.16 -0.47
CA LYS A 187 -13.75 -26.97 0.26
C LYS A 187 -12.61 -27.37 -0.67
N GLY A 188 -11.57 -26.55 -0.73
CA GLY A 188 -10.37 -26.76 -1.55
C GLY A 188 -10.03 -25.62 -2.50
N LYS A 189 -10.89 -24.64 -2.68
CA LYS A 189 -10.60 -23.39 -3.38
C LYS A 189 -10.13 -22.30 -2.43
N ARG A 190 -9.35 -21.37 -2.98
CA ARG A 190 -8.87 -20.18 -2.27
C ARG A 190 -10.05 -19.41 -1.68
N GLN A 191 -10.07 -19.21 -0.39
CA GLN A 191 -11.01 -18.30 0.24
C GLN A 191 -10.46 -16.88 0.12
N ALA A 192 -11.02 -16.07 -0.77
CA ALA A 192 -10.79 -14.63 -0.78
C ALA A 192 -11.28 -14.03 0.55
N LEU A 193 -10.72 -12.89 0.94
CA LEU A 193 -11.11 -12.21 2.18
C LEU A 193 -12.64 -12.02 2.26
N LEU A 194 -13.27 -11.61 1.15
CA LEU A 194 -14.71 -11.36 1.15
C LEU A 194 -15.54 -12.65 1.34
N ASP A 195 -15.03 -13.81 0.92
CA ASP A 195 -15.68 -15.10 1.22
C ASP A 195 -15.69 -15.38 2.73
N VAL A 196 -14.55 -15.13 3.40
CA VAL A 196 -14.44 -15.27 4.86
C VAL A 196 -15.36 -14.28 5.58
N LEU A 197 -15.41 -13.02 5.15
CA LEU A 197 -16.29 -12.01 5.74
C LEU A 197 -17.77 -12.37 5.57
N LEU A 198 -18.16 -12.86 4.39
CA LEU A 198 -19.53 -13.29 4.12
C LEU A 198 -19.89 -14.55 4.91
N HIS A 199 -18.97 -15.49 5.09
CA HIS A 199 -19.18 -16.66 5.94
C HIS A 199 -19.42 -16.26 7.40
N LEU A 200 -18.54 -15.41 7.95
CA LEU A 200 -18.69 -14.88 9.32
C LEU A 200 -20.00 -14.08 9.52
N HIS A 201 -20.51 -13.46 8.45
CA HIS A 201 -21.78 -12.73 8.50
C HIS A 201 -23.00 -13.64 8.38
N LEU A 202 -23.02 -14.51 7.36
CA LEU A 202 -24.22 -15.25 6.94
C LEU A 202 -24.39 -16.58 7.70
N VAL A 203 -23.29 -17.21 8.11
CA VAL A 203 -23.26 -18.55 8.70
C VAL A 203 -22.98 -18.48 10.20
N ASP A 204 -21.86 -17.86 10.58
CA ASP A 204 -21.42 -17.81 11.98
C ASP A 204 -22.11 -16.70 12.80
N HIS A 205 -22.70 -15.70 12.12
CA HIS A 205 -23.32 -14.52 12.72
C HIS A 205 -22.39 -13.72 13.66
N GLU A 206 -21.07 -13.80 13.44
CA GLU A 206 -20.06 -13.06 14.20
C GLU A 206 -19.88 -11.60 13.72
N LEU A 207 -20.22 -11.30 12.46
CA LEU A 207 -20.15 -9.98 11.87
C LEU A 207 -21.52 -9.49 11.41
N THR A 208 -21.74 -8.20 11.57
CA THR A 208 -22.90 -7.51 10.95
C THR A 208 -22.60 -7.20 9.48
N GLU A 209 -23.63 -6.88 8.70
CA GLU A 209 -23.43 -6.41 7.30
C GLU A 209 -22.61 -5.11 7.26
N GLU A 210 -22.78 -4.24 8.26
CA GLU A 210 -21.99 -3.00 8.39
C GLU A 210 -20.52 -3.30 8.68
N ASP A 211 -20.22 -4.34 9.48
CA ASP A 211 -18.85 -4.78 9.71
C ASP A 211 -18.19 -5.28 8.43
N VAL A 212 -18.92 -6.02 7.59
CA VAL A 212 -18.42 -6.46 6.26
C VAL A 212 -18.10 -5.26 5.38
N LYS A 213 -18.99 -4.26 5.33
CA LYS A 213 -18.77 -3.01 4.58
C LYS A 213 -17.49 -2.29 5.05
N HIS A 214 -17.33 -2.12 6.36
CA HIS A 214 -16.16 -1.45 6.93
C HIS A 214 -14.83 -2.16 6.57
N GLU A 215 -14.83 -3.49 6.56
CA GLU A 215 -13.64 -4.22 6.15
C GLU A 215 -13.40 -4.10 4.62
N VAL A 216 -14.44 -4.20 3.79
CA VAL A 216 -14.31 -4.03 2.34
C VAL A 216 -13.81 -2.63 2.00
N ASP A 217 -14.36 -1.58 2.61
CA ASP A 217 -13.87 -0.20 2.45
C ASP A 217 -12.39 -0.09 2.87
N THR A 218 -12.01 -0.73 4.00
CA THR A 218 -10.63 -0.72 4.50
C THR A 218 -9.67 -1.38 3.51
N PHE A 219 -10.00 -2.56 3.01
CA PHE A 219 -9.11 -3.30 2.12
C PHE A 219 -9.11 -2.75 0.70
N ALA A 220 -10.25 -2.24 0.20
CA ALA A 220 -10.31 -1.58 -1.11
C ALA A 220 -9.41 -0.35 -1.16
N LEU A 221 -9.52 0.54 -0.17
CA LEU A 221 -8.70 1.75 -0.12
C LEU A 221 -7.24 1.45 0.25
N GLY A 222 -7.02 0.68 1.32
CA GLY A 222 -5.67 0.38 1.81
C GLY A 222 -4.83 -0.46 0.86
N GLY A 223 -5.45 -1.33 0.06
CA GLY A 223 -4.77 -2.22 -0.85
C GLY A 223 -4.33 -1.53 -2.15
N HIS A 224 -5.23 -0.80 -2.82
CA HIS A 224 -4.88 -0.25 -4.13
C HIS A 224 -4.00 1.00 -4.07
N ASP A 225 -4.31 1.98 -3.21
CA ASP A 225 -3.64 3.28 -3.20
C ASP A 225 -2.17 3.18 -2.78
N THR A 226 -1.86 2.36 -1.76
CA THR A 226 -0.49 2.19 -1.26
C THR A 226 0.41 1.40 -2.21
N ALA A 227 -0.10 0.37 -2.87
CA ALA A 227 0.65 -0.38 -3.88
C ALA A 227 0.90 0.48 -5.12
N ALA A 228 -0.14 1.18 -5.59
CA ALA A 228 -0.05 2.05 -6.76
C ALA A 228 0.98 3.17 -6.59
N VAL A 229 0.96 3.86 -5.45
CA VAL A 229 1.92 4.95 -5.20
C VAL A 229 3.35 4.42 -5.08
N THR A 230 3.53 3.22 -4.51
CA THR A 230 4.86 2.60 -4.39
C THR A 230 5.41 2.22 -5.77
N VAL A 231 4.60 1.58 -6.63
CA VAL A 231 4.99 1.26 -8.01
C VAL A 231 5.31 2.53 -8.80
N SER A 232 4.50 3.58 -8.66
CA SER A 232 4.71 4.84 -9.35
C SER A 232 6.03 5.50 -8.95
N TRP A 233 6.34 5.58 -7.64
CA TRP A 233 7.62 6.08 -7.15
C TRP A 233 8.80 5.21 -7.58
N ALA A 234 8.64 3.88 -7.60
CA ALA A 234 9.70 2.97 -8.03
C ALA A 234 10.01 3.14 -9.52
N LEU A 235 9.00 3.17 -10.39
CA LEU A 235 9.19 3.43 -11.83
C LEU A 235 9.83 4.79 -12.07
N TYR A 236 9.39 5.82 -11.33
CA TYR A 236 9.96 7.16 -11.40
C TYR A 236 11.46 7.17 -11.05
N LEU A 237 11.81 6.56 -9.92
CA LEU A 237 13.20 6.51 -9.47
C LEU A 237 14.07 5.67 -10.42
N ILE A 238 13.61 4.49 -10.84
CA ILE A 238 14.36 3.64 -11.78
C ILE A 238 14.61 4.39 -13.09
N GLY A 239 13.62 5.15 -13.58
CA GLY A 239 13.75 5.95 -14.79
C GLY A 239 14.68 7.16 -14.66
N LEU A 240 15.00 7.61 -13.44
CA LEU A 240 15.96 8.68 -13.16
C LEU A 240 17.40 8.17 -12.99
N TYR A 241 17.59 6.90 -12.63
CA TYR A 241 18.90 6.33 -12.30
C TYR A 241 19.24 5.16 -13.23
N PRO A 242 19.80 5.44 -14.44
CA PRO A 242 20.09 4.41 -15.45
C PRO A 242 21.07 3.33 -14.98
N ASP A 243 22.00 3.66 -14.09
CA ASP A 243 22.94 2.71 -13.49
C ASP A 243 22.23 1.69 -12.60
N ILE A 244 21.22 2.12 -11.84
CA ILE A 244 20.39 1.24 -11.04
C ILE A 244 19.47 0.41 -11.94
N GLN A 245 18.89 1.01 -12.98
CA GLN A 245 18.10 0.27 -13.96
C GLN A 245 18.94 -0.82 -14.64
N ALA A 246 20.19 -0.53 -15.00
CA ALA A 246 21.09 -1.51 -15.61
C ALA A 246 21.33 -2.74 -14.70
N LYS A 247 21.51 -2.53 -13.39
CA LYS A 247 21.63 -3.64 -12.42
C LYS A 247 20.35 -4.48 -12.32
N VAL A 248 19.17 -3.83 -12.34
CA VAL A 248 17.88 -4.54 -12.40
C VAL A 248 17.76 -5.33 -13.71
N ASP A 249 18.14 -4.74 -14.81
CA ASP A 249 18.15 -5.39 -16.13
C ASP A 249 19.05 -6.63 -16.16
N GLU A 250 20.25 -6.57 -15.57
CA GLU A 250 21.16 -7.72 -15.43
C GLU A 250 20.52 -8.84 -14.58
N GLU A 251 19.83 -8.50 -13.50
CA GLU A 251 19.11 -9.49 -12.68
C GLU A 251 17.97 -10.14 -13.47
N LEU A 252 17.17 -9.36 -14.17
CA LEU A 252 16.06 -9.86 -14.99
C LEU A 252 16.55 -10.74 -16.14
N ASP A 253 17.64 -10.35 -16.82
CA ASP A 253 18.24 -11.14 -17.90
C ASP A 253 18.79 -12.48 -17.38
N ARG A 254 19.40 -12.49 -16.18
CA ARG A 254 19.86 -13.72 -15.52
C ARG A 254 18.73 -14.68 -15.18
N ILE A 255 17.57 -14.17 -14.74
CA ILE A 255 16.44 -15.01 -14.27
C ILE A 255 15.57 -15.46 -15.45
N PHE A 256 15.26 -14.57 -16.39
CA PHE A 256 14.29 -14.81 -17.45
C PHE A 256 14.91 -15.05 -18.81
N GLY A 257 16.15 -14.62 -19.04
CA GLY A 257 16.82 -14.73 -20.34
C GLY A 257 15.99 -14.09 -21.45
N GLU A 258 15.82 -14.82 -22.56
CA GLU A 258 15.01 -14.36 -23.69
C GLU A 258 13.48 -14.54 -23.48
N ASN A 259 13.07 -15.22 -22.43
CA ASN A 259 11.66 -15.55 -22.19
C ASN A 259 10.94 -14.42 -21.42
N ILE A 260 10.78 -13.29 -22.10
CA ILE A 260 10.10 -12.10 -21.53
C ILE A 260 8.61 -12.32 -21.24
N ASP A 261 7.97 -13.26 -21.96
CA ASP A 261 6.54 -13.57 -21.82
C ASP A 261 6.27 -14.55 -20.67
N LYS A 262 7.30 -15.15 -20.07
CA LYS A 262 7.13 -16.08 -18.96
C LYS A 262 6.50 -15.40 -17.76
N ASP A 263 5.44 -16.00 -17.23
CA ASP A 263 4.85 -15.61 -15.95
C ASP A 263 5.86 -15.74 -14.81
N ILE A 264 5.82 -14.78 -13.88
CA ILE A 264 6.67 -14.76 -12.71
C ILE A 264 6.15 -15.77 -11.70
N THR A 265 7.00 -16.71 -11.30
CA THR A 265 6.70 -17.74 -10.30
C THR A 265 7.18 -17.32 -8.90
N GLU A 266 6.80 -18.10 -7.87
CA GLU A 266 7.29 -17.88 -6.50
C GLU A 266 8.82 -18.00 -6.41
N ASN A 267 9.43 -18.92 -7.16
CA ASN A 267 10.88 -19.07 -7.18
C ASN A 267 11.54 -17.82 -7.81
N ASP A 268 11.01 -17.34 -8.93
CA ASP A 268 11.51 -16.14 -9.58
C ASP A 268 11.42 -14.92 -8.63
N LEU A 269 10.34 -14.81 -7.82
CA LEU A 269 10.23 -13.75 -6.81
C LEU A 269 11.31 -13.78 -5.73
N ASN A 270 11.75 -14.97 -5.35
CA ASN A 270 12.85 -15.13 -4.40
C ASN A 270 14.20 -14.76 -5.01
N ASP A 271 14.38 -14.99 -6.32
CA ASP A 271 15.60 -14.70 -7.06
C ASP A 271 15.72 -13.22 -7.48
N LEU A 272 14.61 -12.47 -7.47
CA LEU A 272 14.55 -11.01 -7.73
C LEU A 272 15.04 -10.24 -6.49
N TYR A 273 16.32 -10.33 -6.24
CA TYR A 273 16.97 -9.83 -5.05
C TYR A 273 17.27 -8.32 -5.14
N TYR A 274 17.90 -7.86 -6.24
CA TYR A 274 18.26 -6.46 -6.41
C TYR A 274 17.00 -5.59 -6.60
N LEU A 275 16.00 -6.11 -7.30
CA LEU A 275 14.70 -5.43 -7.42
C LEU A 275 14.04 -5.28 -6.04
N ASP A 276 14.18 -6.25 -5.14
CA ASP A 276 13.70 -6.15 -3.75
C ASP A 276 14.41 -5.01 -2.99
N CYS A 277 15.73 -4.86 -3.19
CA CYS A 277 16.49 -3.74 -2.64
C CYS A 277 16.01 -2.39 -3.20
N VAL A 278 15.73 -2.30 -4.49
CA VAL A 278 15.18 -1.11 -5.16
C VAL A 278 13.82 -0.73 -4.56
N ILE A 279 12.93 -1.69 -4.36
CA ILE A 279 11.61 -1.46 -3.74
C ILE A 279 11.77 -0.97 -2.30
N LYS A 280 12.66 -1.60 -1.52
CA LYS A 280 12.92 -1.18 -0.14
C LYS A 280 13.49 0.23 -0.05
N GLU A 281 14.42 0.59 -0.94
CA GLU A 281 14.99 1.94 -1.00
C GLU A 281 13.96 2.97 -1.47
N THR A 282 13.07 2.59 -2.40
CA THR A 282 11.92 3.41 -2.77
C THR A 282 11.03 3.69 -1.56
N LEU A 283 10.69 2.66 -0.78
CA LEU A 283 9.87 2.79 0.43
C LEU A 283 10.60 3.51 1.58
N ARG A 284 11.94 3.53 1.59
CA ARG A 284 12.71 4.35 2.52
C ARG A 284 12.54 5.84 2.20
N LEU A 285 12.74 6.21 0.95
CA LEU A 285 12.62 7.60 0.50
C LEU A 285 11.17 8.07 0.42
N TYR A 286 10.28 7.22 -0.06
CA TYR A 286 8.86 7.53 -0.26
C TYR A 286 7.98 6.43 0.38
N PRO A 287 7.95 6.33 1.72
CA PRO A 287 7.07 5.38 2.40
C PRO A 287 5.62 5.68 2.05
N ALA A 288 4.88 4.68 1.55
CA ALA A 288 3.49 4.89 1.13
C ALA A 288 2.64 5.53 2.24
N VAL A 289 2.89 5.14 3.50
CA VAL A 289 2.30 5.79 4.69
C VAL A 289 3.40 6.52 5.45
N PRO A 290 3.54 7.86 5.29
CA PRO A 290 4.68 8.62 5.80
C PRO A 290 4.65 8.84 7.32
N MET A 291 3.51 8.58 7.96
CA MET A 291 3.37 8.66 9.41
C MET A 291 2.24 7.77 9.93
N PHE A 292 2.36 7.33 11.16
CA PHE A 292 1.27 6.66 11.87
C PHE A 292 1.23 7.06 13.35
N GLY A 293 0.03 7.08 13.94
CA GLY A 293 -0.20 7.54 15.30
C GLY A 293 -0.67 6.44 16.25
N ARG A 294 -0.27 6.56 17.51
CA ARG A 294 -0.72 5.72 18.64
C ARG A 294 -1.20 6.57 19.80
N HIS A 295 -2.23 6.11 20.48
CA HIS A 295 -2.69 6.69 21.72
C HIS A 295 -1.94 6.07 22.91
N VAL A 296 -1.54 6.88 23.87
CA VAL A 296 -0.83 6.47 25.08
C VAL A 296 -1.86 6.13 26.16
N GLU A 297 -1.97 4.85 26.50
CA GLU A 297 -3.01 4.34 27.43
C GLU A 297 -2.59 4.44 28.90
N GLU A 298 -1.29 4.54 29.17
CA GLU A 298 -0.70 4.75 30.50
C GLU A 298 0.60 5.57 30.39
N ASP A 299 1.03 6.23 31.46
CA ASP A 299 2.27 6.98 31.49
C ASP A 299 3.43 6.11 31.00
N THR A 300 4.15 6.60 30.00
CA THR A 300 5.17 5.82 29.29
C THR A 300 6.42 6.66 29.10
N THR A 301 7.59 6.09 29.38
CA THR A 301 8.86 6.78 29.13
C THR A 301 9.39 6.42 27.75
N ILE A 302 9.64 7.44 26.91
CA ILE A 302 10.25 7.29 25.59
C ILE A 302 11.45 8.24 25.52
N CYS A 303 12.63 7.75 25.20
CA CYS A 303 13.86 8.53 25.13
C CYS A 303 14.17 9.32 26.40
N GLY A 304 13.84 8.80 27.58
CA GLY A 304 14.01 9.49 28.87
C GLY A 304 12.93 10.52 29.20
N TYR A 305 11.98 10.78 28.30
CA TYR A 305 10.85 11.68 28.53
C TYR A 305 9.60 10.90 28.93
N THR A 306 8.94 11.34 29.99
CA THR A 306 7.66 10.78 30.39
C THR A 306 6.55 11.35 29.52
N ILE A 307 5.90 10.48 28.75
CA ILE A 307 4.75 10.82 27.93
C ILE A 307 3.49 10.47 28.73
N PRO A 308 2.64 11.44 29.05
CA PRO A 308 1.49 11.21 29.90
C PRO A 308 0.40 10.38 29.19
N LYS A 309 -0.36 9.64 29.98
CA LYS A 309 -1.61 9.01 29.55
C LYS A 309 -2.51 10.03 28.84
N GLY A 310 -3.15 9.62 27.77
CA GLY A 310 -4.03 10.47 26.95
C GLY A 310 -3.31 11.18 25.80
N ALA A 311 -1.99 11.23 25.81
CA ALA A 311 -1.21 11.78 24.69
C ALA A 311 -1.34 10.90 23.42
N SER A 312 -1.02 11.49 22.28
CA SER A 312 -0.83 10.77 21.02
C SER A 312 0.61 10.88 20.57
N CYS A 313 1.23 9.73 20.32
CA CYS A 313 2.55 9.64 19.72
C CYS A 313 2.44 9.39 18.22
N PHE A 314 3.16 10.18 17.42
CA PHE A 314 3.27 10.02 15.99
C PHE A 314 4.66 9.55 15.62
N VAL A 315 4.73 8.46 14.87
CA VAL A 315 5.95 7.97 14.23
C VAL A 315 5.96 8.52 12.81
N LEU A 316 6.91 9.39 12.53
CA LEU A 316 7.09 10.03 11.24
C LEU A 316 8.08 9.19 10.41
N SER A 317 7.59 8.11 9.76
CA SER A 317 8.43 7.18 9.01
C SER A 317 9.21 7.87 7.89
N TYR A 318 8.65 8.91 7.27
CA TYR A 318 9.33 9.72 6.26
C TYR A 318 10.62 10.34 6.78
N PHE A 319 10.63 10.87 8.00
CA PHE A 319 11.81 11.45 8.64
C PHE A 319 12.70 10.40 9.28
N LEU A 320 12.09 9.39 9.93
CA LEU A 320 12.84 8.30 10.56
C LEU A 320 13.73 7.56 9.54
N HIS A 321 13.22 7.34 8.32
CA HIS A 321 13.98 6.70 7.25
C HIS A 321 15.06 7.60 6.63
N ARG A 322 15.21 8.85 7.12
CA ARG A 322 16.22 9.82 6.71
C ARG A 322 17.19 10.20 7.83
N ASP A 323 17.19 9.43 8.91
CA ASP A 323 18.15 9.56 9.99
C ASP A 323 19.56 9.29 9.45
N GLU A 324 20.44 10.30 9.48
CA GLU A 324 21.80 10.24 8.91
C GLU A 324 22.71 9.26 9.63
N ASP A 325 22.47 9.02 10.93
CA ASP A 325 23.22 8.05 11.73
C ASP A 325 22.94 6.61 11.31
N VAL A 326 21.76 6.37 10.72
CA VAL A 326 21.35 5.05 10.21
C VAL A 326 21.53 4.93 8.71
N PHE A 327 21.18 6.00 7.98
CA PHE A 327 21.20 6.07 6.53
C PHE A 327 22.09 7.25 6.07
N PRO A 328 23.43 7.07 6.07
CA PRO A 328 24.35 8.10 5.56
C PRO A 328 23.96 8.56 4.16
N ASP A 329 24.09 9.86 3.85
CA ASP A 329 23.58 10.46 2.61
C ASP A 329 22.09 10.14 2.36
N PRO A 330 21.17 10.50 3.28
CA PRO A 330 19.80 9.95 3.33
C PRO A 330 18.98 10.29 2.08
N GLU A 331 19.31 11.34 1.34
CA GLU A 331 18.62 11.70 0.10
C GLU A 331 19.14 10.96 -1.14
N LYS A 332 20.28 10.27 -1.04
CA LYS A 332 20.79 9.44 -2.14
C LYS A 332 19.90 8.19 -2.31
N PHE A 333 19.46 7.93 -3.56
CA PHE A 333 18.80 6.68 -3.90
C PHE A 333 19.84 5.58 -4.10
N ASP A 334 19.98 4.71 -3.12
CA ASP A 334 21.03 3.69 -3.04
C ASP A 334 20.47 2.35 -2.59
N PRO A 335 19.99 1.51 -3.51
CA PRO A 335 19.43 0.20 -3.19
C PRO A 335 20.41 -0.74 -2.47
N ASP A 336 21.71 -0.55 -2.63
CA ASP A 336 22.73 -1.39 -2.00
C ASP A 336 22.72 -1.28 -0.46
N ARG A 337 22.04 -0.27 0.12
CA ARG A 337 21.74 -0.20 1.57
C ARG A 337 20.97 -1.40 2.10
N PHE A 338 20.16 -2.01 1.23
CA PHE A 338 19.33 -3.17 1.56
C PHE A 338 19.92 -4.50 1.11
N SER A 339 21.21 -4.51 0.69
CA SER A 339 21.95 -5.75 0.47
C SER A 339 22.07 -6.56 1.77
N PRO A 340 22.23 -7.91 1.74
CA PRO A 340 22.32 -8.71 2.96
C PRO A 340 23.38 -8.22 3.92
N GLU A 341 24.57 -7.80 3.40
CA GLU A 341 25.67 -7.33 4.21
C GLU A 341 25.38 -5.99 4.90
N ASN A 342 24.52 -5.17 4.29
CA ASN A 342 24.16 -3.85 4.81
C ASN A 342 22.86 -3.86 5.62
N LEU A 343 21.90 -4.71 5.23
CA LEU A 343 20.61 -4.84 5.92
C LEU A 343 20.78 -5.18 7.41
N ILE A 344 21.76 -6.03 7.76
CA ILE A 344 22.07 -6.40 9.16
C ILE A 344 22.58 -5.23 10.00
N LYS A 345 23.03 -4.13 9.36
CA LYS A 345 23.52 -2.93 10.03
C LYS A 345 22.39 -1.96 10.36
N ILE A 346 21.23 -2.11 9.69
CA ILE A 346 20.05 -1.25 9.93
C ILE A 346 19.40 -1.71 11.23
N PRO A 347 19.33 -0.85 12.26
CA PRO A 347 18.69 -1.20 13.52
C PRO A 347 17.21 -1.55 13.31
N GLU A 348 16.73 -2.52 14.09
CA GLU A 348 15.31 -2.84 14.09
C GLU A 348 14.48 -1.59 14.45
N PHE A 349 13.36 -1.37 13.78
CA PHE A 349 12.50 -0.18 13.87
C PHE A 349 13.07 1.12 13.29
N ALA A 350 14.31 1.13 12.75
CA ALA A 350 14.79 2.27 11.99
C ALA A 350 14.18 2.34 10.58
N TYR A 351 13.62 1.22 10.09
CA TYR A 351 12.96 1.10 8.80
C TYR A 351 11.60 0.42 8.98
N VAL A 352 10.51 1.21 8.91
CA VAL A 352 9.14 0.77 9.23
C VAL A 352 8.09 1.20 8.20
N PRO A 353 8.29 0.93 6.89
CA PRO A 353 7.39 1.40 5.83
C PRO A 353 6.00 0.77 5.93
N PHE A 354 5.86 -0.37 6.59
CA PHE A 354 4.61 -1.08 6.84
C PHE A 354 4.15 -0.96 8.31
N SER A 355 4.60 0.08 9.02
CA SER A 355 4.44 0.21 10.47
C SER A 355 5.13 -0.94 11.21
N ALA A 356 4.95 -1.03 12.51
CA ALA A 356 5.55 -2.06 13.33
C ALA A 356 4.64 -2.45 14.52
N GLY A 357 5.01 -3.56 15.20
CA GLY A 357 4.26 -4.11 16.32
C GLY A 357 2.96 -4.81 15.89
N PRO A 358 2.04 -5.08 16.83
CA PRO A 358 0.82 -5.83 16.56
C PRO A 358 -0.09 -5.19 15.48
N ARG A 359 -0.06 -3.87 15.38
CA ARG A 359 -0.85 -3.06 14.43
C ARG A 359 -0.12 -2.81 13.09
N ASN A 360 0.88 -3.61 12.74
CA ASN A 360 1.55 -3.53 11.45
C ASN A 360 0.61 -3.86 10.29
N CYS A 361 1.04 -3.61 9.06
CA CYS A 361 0.28 -3.91 7.86
C CYS A 361 -0.01 -5.41 7.74
N ILE A 362 -1.28 -5.77 7.60
CA ILE A 362 -1.70 -7.16 7.38
C ILE A 362 -1.35 -7.62 5.95
N GLY A 363 -1.42 -6.70 4.99
CA GLY A 363 -1.16 -6.94 3.56
C GLY A 363 0.31 -6.85 3.14
N TYR A 364 1.26 -6.74 4.06
CA TYR A 364 2.69 -6.57 3.73
C TYR A 364 3.19 -7.53 2.65
N ARG A 365 2.94 -8.86 2.85
CA ARG A 365 3.40 -9.88 1.89
C ARG A 365 2.70 -9.76 0.55
N LEU A 366 1.38 -9.54 0.56
CA LEU A 366 0.58 -9.33 -0.65
C LEU A 366 1.12 -8.15 -1.46
N ALA A 367 1.31 -7.00 -0.80
CA ALA A 367 1.82 -5.78 -1.43
C ALA A 367 3.22 -5.97 -2.03
N MET A 368 4.14 -6.61 -1.30
CA MET A 368 5.49 -6.86 -1.82
C MET A 368 5.51 -7.81 -3.02
N MET A 369 4.64 -8.83 -3.04
CA MET A 369 4.48 -9.71 -4.20
C MET A 369 3.93 -8.96 -5.40
N GLU A 370 2.85 -8.21 -5.21
CA GLU A 370 2.21 -7.39 -6.24
C GLU A 370 3.20 -6.39 -6.85
N ILE A 371 3.82 -5.56 -6.02
CA ILE A 371 4.77 -4.52 -6.45
C ILE A 371 5.94 -5.15 -7.24
N LYS A 372 6.49 -6.26 -6.73
CA LYS A 372 7.62 -6.95 -7.35
C LYS A 372 7.24 -7.51 -8.74
N ILE A 373 6.06 -8.14 -8.87
CA ILE A 373 5.58 -8.68 -10.15
C ILE A 373 5.30 -7.56 -11.16
N LEU A 374 4.62 -6.50 -10.74
CA LEU A 374 4.33 -5.37 -11.62
C LEU A 374 5.62 -4.73 -12.16
N LEU A 375 6.57 -4.42 -11.28
CA LEU A 375 7.84 -3.82 -11.67
C LEU A 375 8.67 -4.76 -12.55
N ALA A 376 8.85 -6.02 -12.15
CA ALA A 376 9.63 -6.99 -12.92
C ALA A 376 9.04 -7.21 -14.32
N THR A 377 7.70 -7.32 -14.43
CA THR A 377 7.05 -7.51 -15.73
C THR A 377 7.18 -6.28 -16.62
N ILE A 378 7.04 -5.07 -16.07
CA ILE A 378 7.26 -3.84 -16.83
C ILE A 378 8.71 -3.75 -17.30
N LEU A 379 9.68 -3.95 -16.38
CA LEU A 379 11.12 -3.81 -16.69
C LEU A 379 11.68 -4.95 -17.53
N LYS A 380 11.04 -6.11 -17.59
CA LYS A 380 11.37 -7.15 -18.59
C LYS A 380 11.09 -6.67 -20.02
N ASN A 381 10.06 -5.85 -20.19
CA ASN A 381 9.60 -5.42 -21.51
C ASN A 381 10.17 -4.05 -21.94
N PHE A 382 10.44 -3.18 -20.98
CA PHE A 382 10.81 -1.80 -21.27
C PHE A 382 12.06 -1.35 -20.53
N THR A 383 12.87 -0.52 -21.21
CA THR A 383 13.79 0.44 -20.58
C THR A 383 12.99 1.72 -20.37
N ILE A 384 13.10 2.32 -19.19
CA ILE A 384 12.29 3.47 -18.80
C ILE A 384 13.14 4.71 -18.57
N GLU A 385 12.55 5.88 -18.81
CA GLU A 385 13.16 7.19 -18.60
C GLU A 385 12.13 8.13 -17.98
N SER A 386 12.47 8.78 -16.87
CA SER A 386 11.59 9.75 -16.20
C SER A 386 11.87 11.16 -16.71
N LEU A 387 10.79 11.96 -16.90
CA LEU A 387 10.89 13.28 -17.50
C LEU A 387 11.48 14.31 -16.54
N GLU A 388 10.98 14.36 -15.32
CA GLU A 388 11.30 15.42 -14.37
C GLU A 388 12.32 14.97 -13.33
N GLU A 389 13.27 15.84 -13.02
CA GLU A 389 14.25 15.60 -11.97
C GLU A 389 13.60 15.55 -10.58
N ARG A 390 14.24 14.85 -9.63
CA ARG A 390 13.70 14.55 -8.30
C ARG A 390 13.31 15.80 -7.50
N HIS A 391 14.02 16.91 -7.66
CA HIS A 391 13.73 18.15 -6.96
C HIS A 391 12.46 18.88 -7.45
N LYS A 392 11.92 18.50 -8.61
CA LYS A 392 10.69 19.05 -9.18
C LYS A 392 9.44 18.26 -8.81
N VAL A 393 9.58 16.96 -8.50
CA VAL A 393 8.47 16.09 -8.10
C VAL A 393 8.51 15.89 -6.59
N LEU A 394 7.89 16.78 -5.85
CA LEU A 394 7.89 16.73 -4.40
C LEU A 394 6.85 15.73 -3.88
N PRO A 395 7.13 15.02 -2.77
CA PRO A 395 6.13 14.20 -2.12
C PRO A 395 5.10 15.07 -1.37
N VAL A 396 3.83 14.74 -1.54
CA VAL A 396 2.71 15.37 -0.82
C VAL A 396 1.98 14.30 -0.03
N MET A 397 1.85 14.53 1.26
CA MET A 397 1.06 13.65 2.11
C MET A 397 -0.41 13.78 1.73
N GLN A 398 -0.99 12.66 1.37
CA GLN A 398 -2.43 12.42 1.31
C GLN A 398 -2.74 11.27 2.29
N VAL A 399 -3.72 10.40 2.03
CA VAL A 399 -3.82 9.14 2.80
C VAL A 399 -2.55 8.31 2.57
N ALA A 400 -2.07 8.27 1.32
CA ALA A 400 -0.73 7.81 0.96
C ALA A 400 0.18 9.00 0.55
N LEU A 401 1.48 8.75 0.36
CA LEU A 401 2.48 9.75 -0.02
C LEU A 401 2.56 9.90 -1.54
N HIS A 402 1.71 10.74 -2.09
CA HIS A 402 1.63 10.96 -3.54
C HIS A 402 2.66 11.97 -4.06
N PRO A 403 3.02 11.93 -5.35
CA PRO A 403 3.74 13.01 -5.99
C PRO A 403 2.86 14.27 -6.11
N SER A 404 3.46 15.45 -5.94
CA SER A 404 2.78 16.77 -6.03
C SER A 404 2.31 17.11 -7.44
N SER A 405 2.94 16.52 -8.44
CA SER A 405 2.66 16.69 -9.86
C SER A 405 2.57 15.33 -10.56
N PRO A 406 1.91 15.24 -11.72
CA PRO A 406 1.87 14.01 -12.50
C PRO A 406 3.26 13.46 -12.78
N VAL A 407 3.44 12.15 -12.64
CA VAL A 407 4.70 11.46 -12.93
C VAL A 407 4.69 11.00 -14.37
N TYR A 408 5.58 11.55 -15.17
CA TYR A 408 5.73 11.20 -16.57
C TYR A 408 6.93 10.28 -16.79
N VAL A 409 6.67 9.12 -17.39
CA VAL A 409 7.69 8.11 -17.72
C VAL A 409 7.55 7.72 -19.19
N LYS A 410 8.68 7.56 -19.86
CA LYS A 410 8.79 7.05 -21.23
C LYS A 410 9.18 5.58 -21.17
N PHE A 411 8.49 4.77 -21.96
CA PHE A 411 8.74 3.34 -22.09
C PHE A 411 9.32 3.06 -23.48
N ARG A 412 10.53 2.49 -23.51
CA ARG A 412 11.18 2.03 -24.75
C ARG A 412 11.27 0.50 -24.70
N PRO A 413 10.78 -0.22 -25.73
CA PRO A 413 10.93 -1.66 -25.77
C PRO A 413 12.40 -2.06 -25.56
N ARG A 414 12.65 -3.04 -24.71
CA ARG A 414 14.01 -3.55 -24.53
C ARG A 414 14.49 -4.23 -25.80
N SER A 415 15.62 -3.80 -26.32
CA SER A 415 16.31 -4.50 -27.40
C SER A 415 16.74 -5.86 -26.90
N LYS A 416 16.33 -6.95 -27.56
CA LYS A 416 16.86 -8.28 -27.28
C LYS A 416 18.38 -8.22 -27.46
N LYS A 417 19.15 -8.43 -26.39
CA LYS A 417 20.57 -8.66 -26.53
C LYS A 417 20.74 -9.98 -27.27
N VAL A 418 21.13 -9.92 -28.56
CA VAL A 418 21.62 -11.08 -29.28
C VAL A 418 22.92 -11.46 -28.59
N ILE A 419 22.92 -12.54 -27.80
CA ILE A 419 24.12 -13.14 -27.19
C ILE A 419 24.88 -13.91 -28.24
#